data_7066c7fb3935029036ba9fe26e170a68
#
_entry.id   7066c7fb3935029036ba9fe26e170a68
#
_cell.length_a   1.000
_cell.length_b   1.000
_cell.length_c   1.000
_cell.angle_alpha   90.00
_cell.angle_beta   90.00
_cell.angle_gamma   90.00
#
_symmetry.space_group_name_H-M   'P 1'
#
loop_
_entity.id
_entity.type
_entity.pdbx_description
1 polymer ?
#
loop_
_entity_poly.entity_id
_entity_poly.type
_entity_poly.pdbx_seq_one_letter_code
_entity_poly.pdbx_strand_id
1 'polypeptide(L)'
;LIGGSTYWSELGYTGIVLLAVLLLLFGGKKNRGLRAGFVLMTLLLLFPFAGKMLNGGSYVVNRYMWAYSMLVSFIAVKMYPQMMEMHFKKKIALFWAGITYICLCLEMLGKNQKQYVLVALLLFSVLLVLIVGTGKKTKEKFVFKAALLVVVMLELIYQGWAEYAPQAGSYVEEFATQGEALSMLTKDAAGSLVKNHAKDTTYRYESLQSEEWKNTAMQLGINGTSYYFSLANPDINQFQ
;
A
#
# COMPACT_ATOMS: atom_id res chain seq x y z
N LEU A 1 -4.73 3.69 -5.78
CA LEU A 1 -5.34 4.03 -4.50
C LEU A 1 -6.56 3.18 -4.19
N ILE A 2 -7.16 2.55 -5.16
CA ILE A 2 -8.35 1.72 -5.07
C ILE A 2 -8.04 0.44 -5.83
N GLY A 3 -6.99 -0.21 -5.46
CA GLY A 3 -6.73 -1.56 -5.89
C GLY A 3 -6.86 -2.42 -4.67
N GLY A 4 -7.55 -3.54 -4.75
CA GLY A 4 -7.55 -4.52 -3.70
C GLY A 4 -6.11 -4.71 -3.23
N SER A 5 -5.88 -4.57 -1.94
CA SER A 5 -4.59 -4.83 -1.34
C SER A 5 -4.23 -6.27 -1.67
N THR A 6 -3.40 -6.45 -2.66
CA THR A 6 -2.64 -7.66 -2.69
C THR A 6 -1.53 -7.48 -1.67
N TYR A 7 -1.41 -8.37 -0.77
CA TYR A 7 -0.61 -8.59 0.43
C TYR A 7 0.72 -7.81 0.56
N TRP A 8 1.24 -7.18 -0.50
CA TRP A 8 2.57 -6.60 -0.57
C TRP A 8 2.62 -5.27 -1.31
N SER A 9 1.50 -4.65 -1.60
CA SER A 9 1.46 -3.55 -2.56
C SER A 9 0.52 -2.42 -2.17
N GLU A 10 0.71 -1.87 -0.97
CA GLU A 10 -0.01 -0.67 -0.55
C GLU A 10 0.73 0.60 -0.95
N LEU A 11 -0.04 1.56 -1.48
CA LEU A 11 0.47 2.88 -1.82
C LEU A 11 0.34 3.81 -0.61
N GLY A 12 1.47 4.06 0.07
CA GLY A 12 1.53 4.92 1.25
C GLY A 12 1.78 6.39 0.90
N TYR A 13 0.75 7.11 0.43
CA TYR A 13 0.83 8.56 0.30
C TYR A 13 -0.53 9.23 0.49
N THR A 14 -0.53 10.50 0.86
CA THR A 14 -1.73 11.26 1.19
C THR A 14 -2.40 11.89 -0.05
N GLY A 15 -3.70 12.24 0.05
CA GLY A 15 -4.49 12.80 -1.05
C GLY A 15 -3.97 14.12 -1.61
N ILE A 16 -3.19 14.88 -0.84
CA ILE A 16 -2.54 16.10 -1.32
C ILE A 16 -1.66 15.87 -2.54
N VAL A 17 -1.13 14.66 -2.67
CA VAL A 17 -0.32 14.25 -3.81
C VAL A 17 -1.08 14.35 -5.13
N LEU A 18 -2.40 14.12 -5.12
CA LEU A 18 -3.24 14.31 -6.30
C LEU A 18 -3.06 15.72 -6.87
N LEU A 19 -3.10 16.74 -6.02
CA LEU A 19 -2.94 18.13 -6.45
C LEU A 19 -1.56 18.39 -7.04
N ALA A 20 -0.52 17.82 -6.43
CA ALA A 20 0.85 17.94 -6.91
C ALA A 20 1.04 17.26 -8.28
N VAL A 21 0.47 16.07 -8.45
CA VAL A 21 0.49 15.32 -9.72
C VAL A 21 -0.27 16.10 -10.81
N LEU A 22 -1.45 16.61 -10.51
CA LEU A 22 -2.22 17.43 -11.46
C LEU A 22 -1.42 18.69 -11.85
N LEU A 23 -0.77 19.37 -10.89
CA LEU A 23 0.11 20.51 -11.18
C LEU A 23 1.29 20.12 -12.06
N LEU A 24 1.88 18.95 -11.86
CA LEU A 24 2.94 18.43 -12.70
C LEU A 24 2.44 18.18 -14.12
N LEU A 25 1.27 17.53 -14.27
CA LEU A 25 0.69 17.17 -15.57
C LEU A 25 0.29 18.40 -16.39
N PHE A 26 -0.34 19.39 -15.73
CA PHE A 26 -0.69 20.67 -16.35
C PHE A 26 0.46 21.68 -16.41
N GLY A 27 1.62 21.34 -15.90
CA GLY A 27 2.79 22.21 -15.86
C GLY A 27 3.47 22.40 -17.21
N GLY A 28 4.26 23.47 -17.30
CA GLY A 28 5.04 23.80 -18.50
C GLY A 28 6.23 22.87 -18.76
N LYS A 29 7.10 23.26 -19.68
CA LYS A 29 8.24 22.48 -20.18
C LYS A 29 9.29 22.15 -19.10
N LYS A 30 9.37 22.90 -18.00
CA LYS A 30 10.42 22.81 -16.98
C LYS A 30 10.55 21.43 -16.30
N ASN A 31 9.45 20.69 -16.15
CA ASN A 31 9.40 19.41 -15.43
C ASN A 31 9.11 18.20 -16.37
N ARG A 32 9.51 18.27 -17.64
CA ARG A 32 9.21 17.22 -18.64
C ARG A 32 9.75 15.85 -18.23
N GLY A 33 10.98 15.77 -17.73
CA GLY A 33 11.59 14.51 -17.30
C GLY A 33 10.84 13.88 -16.13
N LEU A 34 10.47 14.68 -15.13
CA LEU A 34 9.71 14.20 -13.97
C LEU A 34 8.31 13.73 -14.38
N ARG A 35 7.67 14.43 -15.31
CA ARG A 35 6.38 14.02 -15.89
C ARG A 35 6.48 12.71 -16.65
N ALA A 36 7.51 12.58 -17.49
CA ALA A 36 7.75 11.34 -18.24
C ALA A 36 8.01 10.16 -17.30
N GLY A 37 8.81 10.37 -16.26
CA GLY A 37 9.06 9.35 -15.21
C GLY A 37 7.79 8.95 -14.48
N PHE A 38 6.95 9.92 -14.10
CA PHE A 38 5.65 9.62 -13.46
C PHE A 38 4.73 8.82 -14.38
N VAL A 39 4.58 9.23 -15.65
CA VAL A 39 3.74 8.51 -16.62
C VAL A 39 4.28 7.11 -16.87
N LEU A 40 5.59 6.96 -17.05
CA LEU A 40 6.21 5.65 -17.24
C LEU A 40 5.97 4.72 -16.04
N MET A 41 6.21 5.19 -14.82
CA MET A 41 5.97 4.38 -13.61
C MET A 41 4.50 4.04 -13.43
N THR A 42 3.59 4.97 -13.77
CA THR A 42 2.15 4.69 -13.74
C THR A 42 1.77 3.63 -14.77
N LEU A 43 2.29 3.70 -15.97
CA LEU A 43 2.08 2.66 -16.99
C LEU A 43 2.62 1.31 -16.53
N LEU A 44 3.81 1.25 -15.92
CA LEU A 44 4.36 0.01 -15.37
C LEU A 44 3.44 -0.61 -14.30
N LEU A 45 2.75 0.20 -13.49
CA LEU A 45 1.76 -0.30 -12.51
C LEU A 45 0.50 -0.87 -13.17
N LEU A 46 0.10 -0.35 -14.32
CA LEU A 46 -1.10 -0.82 -15.04
C LEU A 46 -0.89 -2.15 -15.76
N PHE A 47 0.36 -2.51 -16.07
CA PHE A 47 0.66 -3.73 -16.81
C PHE A 47 1.13 -4.86 -15.88
N PRO A 48 0.36 -5.97 -15.72
CA PRO A 48 0.73 -7.11 -14.89
C PRO A 48 2.09 -7.71 -15.28
N PHE A 49 2.46 -7.64 -16.56
CA PHE A 49 3.76 -8.09 -17.07
C PHE A 49 4.94 -7.38 -16.38
N ALA A 50 4.81 -6.07 -16.10
CA ALA A 50 5.84 -5.33 -15.40
C ALA A 50 6.02 -5.85 -13.96
N GLY A 51 4.93 -6.16 -13.27
CA GLY A 51 4.97 -6.79 -11.94
C GLY A 51 5.69 -8.14 -11.94
N LYS A 52 5.44 -8.97 -12.95
CA LYS A 52 6.14 -10.25 -13.13
C LYS A 52 7.63 -10.06 -13.39
N MET A 53 7.99 -9.19 -14.33
CA MET A 53 9.39 -8.94 -14.69
C MET A 53 10.21 -8.38 -13.53
N LEU A 54 9.65 -7.39 -12.82
CA LEU A 54 10.31 -6.76 -11.67
C LEU A 54 10.35 -7.65 -10.41
N ASN A 55 9.59 -8.75 -10.42
CA ASN A 55 9.64 -9.79 -9.40
C ASN A 55 10.46 -11.02 -9.83
N GLY A 56 11.48 -10.83 -10.65
CA GLY A 56 12.36 -11.91 -11.09
C GLY A 56 11.72 -12.95 -12.01
N GLY A 57 10.64 -12.60 -12.70
CA GLY A 57 9.93 -13.51 -13.62
C GLY A 57 8.99 -14.52 -12.95
N SER A 58 8.88 -14.50 -11.61
CA SER A 58 8.07 -15.41 -10.80
C SER A 58 6.56 -15.15 -10.98
N TYR A 59 5.87 -14.66 -10.00
CA TYR A 59 4.44 -14.32 -10.08
C TYR A 59 4.22 -12.81 -10.18
N VAL A 60 2.99 -12.42 -10.55
CA VAL A 60 2.64 -11.01 -10.68
C VAL A 60 2.47 -10.38 -9.31
N VAL A 61 3.36 -9.46 -8.96
CA VAL A 61 3.27 -8.67 -7.73
C VAL A 61 3.94 -7.31 -7.91
N ASN A 62 3.35 -6.29 -7.31
CA ASN A 62 3.83 -4.91 -7.46
C ASN A 62 4.75 -4.49 -6.29
N ARG A 63 5.74 -5.33 -5.93
CA ARG A 63 6.67 -5.03 -4.82
C ARG A 63 7.47 -3.73 -5.01
N TYR A 64 7.58 -3.24 -6.24
CA TYR A 64 8.25 -1.98 -6.57
C TYR A 64 7.41 -0.73 -6.30
N MET A 65 6.20 -0.87 -5.74
CA MET A 65 5.31 0.28 -5.45
C MET A 65 5.92 1.28 -4.45
N TRP A 66 6.84 0.84 -3.61
CA TRP A 66 7.59 1.76 -2.76
C TRP A 66 8.35 2.83 -3.57
N ALA A 67 8.93 2.45 -4.72
CA ALA A 67 9.62 3.39 -5.60
C ALA A 67 8.64 4.39 -6.23
N TYR A 68 7.42 3.91 -6.57
CA TYR A 68 6.36 4.79 -7.03
C TYR A 68 5.92 5.78 -5.93
N SER A 69 5.74 5.31 -4.71
CA SER A 69 5.39 6.18 -3.56
C SER A 69 6.46 7.22 -3.28
N MET A 70 7.74 6.87 -3.39
CA MET A 70 8.86 7.81 -3.30
C MET A 70 8.81 8.86 -4.42
N LEU A 71 8.59 8.45 -5.66
CA LEU A 71 8.47 9.35 -6.81
C LEU A 71 7.33 10.35 -6.61
N VAL A 72 6.17 9.86 -6.17
CA VAL A 72 4.97 10.66 -5.95
C VAL A 72 5.18 11.64 -4.78
N SER A 73 5.83 11.21 -3.71
CA SER A 73 6.22 12.09 -2.60
C SER A 73 7.22 13.16 -3.03
N PHE A 74 8.19 12.81 -3.85
CA PHE A 74 9.12 13.78 -4.46
C PHE A 74 8.39 14.80 -5.33
N ILE A 75 7.39 14.36 -6.11
CA ILE A 75 6.53 15.26 -6.90
C ILE A 75 5.80 16.23 -5.98
N ALA A 76 5.26 15.76 -4.85
CA ALA A 76 4.58 16.61 -3.88
C ALA A 76 5.50 17.73 -3.36
N VAL A 77 6.70 17.37 -2.93
CA VAL A 77 7.70 18.34 -2.46
C VAL A 77 8.10 19.33 -3.58
N LYS A 78 8.34 18.82 -4.78
CA LYS A 78 8.75 19.63 -5.93
C LYS A 78 7.68 20.63 -6.39
N MET A 79 6.41 20.23 -6.31
CA MET A 79 5.27 21.06 -6.74
C MET A 79 4.75 21.96 -5.62
N TYR A 80 5.14 21.72 -4.37
CA TYR A 80 4.70 22.49 -3.21
C TYR A 80 4.80 24.02 -3.37
N PRO A 81 5.92 24.61 -3.84
CA PRO A 81 5.99 26.05 -4.06
C PRO A 81 4.95 26.56 -5.07
N GLN A 82 4.66 25.75 -6.11
CA GLN A 82 3.65 26.10 -7.11
C GLN A 82 2.23 26.00 -6.56
N MET A 83 2.00 25.09 -5.61
CA MET A 83 0.72 24.99 -4.89
C MET A 83 0.45 26.23 -4.06
N MET A 84 1.50 26.83 -3.50
CA MET A 84 1.41 28.06 -2.69
C MET A 84 1.17 29.34 -3.51
N GLU A 85 1.39 29.30 -4.82
CA GLU A 85 1.33 30.47 -5.72
C GLU A 85 0.56 30.13 -7.00
N MET A 86 -0.73 29.85 -6.85
CA MET A 86 -1.57 29.50 -7.99
C MET A 86 -2.41 30.68 -8.47
N HIS A 87 -2.40 30.91 -9.78
CA HIS A 87 -3.35 31.82 -10.43
C HIS A 87 -4.76 31.22 -10.44
N PHE A 88 -5.77 32.08 -10.42
CA PHE A 88 -7.18 31.70 -10.38
C PHE A 88 -7.58 30.65 -11.45
N LYS A 89 -7.15 30.83 -12.70
CA LYS A 89 -7.42 29.84 -13.78
C LYS A 89 -6.87 28.44 -13.46
N LYS A 90 -5.66 28.36 -12.89
CA LYS A 90 -5.07 27.06 -12.49
C LYS A 90 -5.83 26.44 -11.34
N LYS A 91 -6.31 27.22 -10.38
CA LYS A 91 -7.10 26.73 -9.27
C LYS A 91 -8.40 26.06 -9.75
N ILE A 92 -9.13 26.74 -10.64
CA ILE A 92 -10.36 26.20 -11.22
C ILE A 92 -10.07 24.91 -12.00
N ALA A 93 -9.02 24.90 -12.83
CA ALA A 93 -8.66 23.69 -13.57
C ALA A 93 -8.31 22.51 -12.65
N LEU A 94 -7.52 22.76 -11.59
CA LEU A 94 -7.19 21.73 -10.59
C LEU A 94 -8.39 21.25 -9.80
N PHE A 95 -9.27 22.17 -9.42
CA PHE A 95 -10.49 21.82 -8.71
C PHE A 95 -11.35 20.87 -9.56
N TRP A 96 -11.64 21.23 -10.79
CA TRP A 96 -12.46 20.38 -11.66
C TRP A 96 -11.77 19.05 -11.99
N ALA A 97 -10.47 19.05 -12.24
CA ALA A 97 -9.71 17.80 -12.45
C ALA A 97 -9.73 16.91 -11.19
N GLY A 98 -9.60 17.51 -10.00
CA GLY A 98 -9.72 16.78 -8.73
C GLY A 98 -11.13 16.22 -8.51
N ILE A 99 -12.17 16.98 -8.78
CA ILE A 99 -13.56 16.51 -8.70
C ILE A 99 -13.82 15.36 -9.67
N THR A 100 -13.37 15.48 -10.92
CA THR A 100 -13.49 14.40 -11.92
C THR A 100 -12.81 13.12 -11.41
N TYR A 101 -11.61 13.24 -10.86
CA TYR A 101 -10.91 12.10 -10.27
C TYR A 101 -11.69 11.48 -9.11
N ILE A 102 -12.25 12.28 -8.22
CA ILE A 102 -13.08 11.81 -7.10
C ILE A 102 -14.33 11.09 -7.60
N CYS A 103 -15.00 11.62 -8.61
CA CYS A 103 -16.17 10.96 -9.21
C CYS A 103 -15.82 9.58 -9.79
N LEU A 104 -14.69 9.48 -10.49
CA LEU A 104 -14.19 8.19 -10.98
C LEU A 104 -13.86 7.23 -9.83
N CYS A 105 -13.27 7.73 -8.75
CA CYS A 105 -13.01 6.92 -7.57
C CYS A 105 -14.31 6.41 -6.94
N LEU A 106 -15.31 7.24 -6.78
CA LEU A 106 -16.61 6.85 -6.21
C LEU A 106 -17.31 5.76 -7.02
N GLU A 107 -17.24 5.85 -8.34
CA GLU A 107 -17.80 4.83 -9.24
C GLU A 107 -17.12 3.46 -9.06
N MET A 108 -15.80 3.47 -8.78
CA MET A 108 -15.00 2.24 -8.60
C MET A 108 -15.08 1.64 -7.20
N LEU A 109 -15.51 2.38 -6.18
CA LEU A 109 -15.46 1.97 -4.77
C LEU A 109 -16.44 0.88 -4.35
N GLY A 110 -17.53 0.73 -5.05
CA GLY A 110 -18.58 -0.22 -4.68
C GLY A 110 -19.13 0.05 -3.26
N LYS A 111 -19.22 -1.00 -2.42
CA LYS A 111 -19.81 -0.92 -1.06
C LYS A 111 -18.80 -0.76 0.08
N ASN A 112 -17.53 -0.50 -0.19
CA ASN A 112 -16.52 -0.43 0.86
C ASN A 112 -16.57 0.90 1.62
N GLN A 113 -17.20 0.90 2.79
CA GLN A 113 -17.41 2.09 3.62
C GLN A 113 -16.11 2.76 4.10
N LYS A 114 -15.06 2.00 4.39
CA LYS A 114 -13.77 2.55 4.85
C LYS A 114 -13.16 3.48 3.80
N GLN A 115 -13.32 3.15 2.54
CA GLN A 115 -12.77 3.93 1.44
C GLN A 115 -13.54 5.24 1.21
N TYR A 116 -14.82 5.33 1.60
CA TYR A 116 -15.58 6.59 1.51
C TYR A 116 -15.00 7.69 2.40
N VAL A 117 -14.43 7.35 3.56
CA VAL A 117 -13.77 8.34 4.42
C VAL A 117 -12.52 8.89 3.74
N LEU A 118 -11.72 8.04 3.08
CA LEU A 118 -10.56 8.50 2.31
C LEU A 118 -10.96 9.41 1.15
N VAL A 119 -12.07 9.10 0.48
CA VAL A 119 -12.61 9.97 -0.58
C VAL A 119 -13.10 11.30 -0.02
N ALA A 120 -13.73 11.32 1.15
CA ALA A 120 -14.13 12.56 1.81
C ALA A 120 -12.92 13.43 2.19
N LEU A 121 -11.85 12.83 2.71
CA LEU A 121 -10.59 13.52 3.01
C LEU A 121 -9.93 14.04 1.73
N LEU A 122 -9.96 13.27 0.65
CA LEU A 122 -9.47 13.68 -0.65
C LEU A 122 -10.28 14.88 -1.20
N LEU A 123 -11.62 14.83 -1.09
CA LEU A 123 -12.49 15.95 -1.46
C LEU A 123 -12.13 17.20 -0.66
N PHE A 124 -11.90 17.06 0.65
CA PHE A 124 -11.49 18.17 1.49
C PHE A 124 -10.14 18.75 1.02
N SER A 125 -9.16 17.90 0.67
CA SER A 125 -7.89 18.32 0.10
C SER A 125 -8.05 19.11 -1.21
N VAL A 126 -8.97 18.70 -2.08
CA VAL A 126 -9.29 19.40 -3.32
C VAL A 126 -9.96 20.73 -3.05
N LEU A 127 -10.87 20.80 -2.07
CA LEU A 127 -11.53 22.04 -1.65
C LEU A 127 -10.55 23.07 -1.08
N LEU A 128 -9.48 22.62 -0.40
CA LEU A 128 -8.44 23.52 0.09
C LEU A 128 -7.80 24.35 -1.02
N VAL A 129 -7.76 23.86 -2.26
CA VAL A 129 -7.26 24.61 -3.42
C VAL A 129 -8.05 25.90 -3.63
N LEU A 130 -9.34 25.89 -3.36
CA LEU A 130 -10.20 27.09 -3.50
C LEU A 130 -9.91 28.12 -2.40
N ILE A 131 -9.53 27.63 -1.21
CA ILE A 131 -9.24 28.47 -0.03
C ILE A 131 -7.84 29.10 -0.15
N VAL A 132 -6.94 28.46 -0.91
CA VAL A 132 -5.61 29.05 -1.16
C VAL A 132 -5.79 30.40 -1.78
N GLY A 133 -5.58 31.43 -0.97
CA GLY A 133 -5.66 32.80 -1.43
C GLY A 133 -4.78 33.01 -2.66
N THR A 134 -5.29 33.77 -3.62
CA THR A 134 -4.49 34.37 -4.68
C THR A 134 -3.56 35.46 -4.11
N GLY A 135 -3.67 35.63 -2.79
CA GLY A 135 -3.10 36.77 -2.07
C GLY A 135 -1.62 36.62 -1.79
N LYS A 136 -0.94 37.70 -1.98
CA LYS A 136 0.42 37.93 -1.47
C LYS A 136 0.47 38.03 0.06
N LYS A 137 -0.68 37.89 0.75
CA LYS A 137 -0.81 38.07 2.21
C LYS A 137 -0.24 36.88 2.98
N THR A 138 0.68 37.18 3.87
CA THR A 138 1.37 36.19 4.72
C THR A 138 0.42 35.35 5.57
N LYS A 139 -0.68 35.93 6.07
CA LYS A 139 -1.70 35.24 6.86
C LYS A 139 -2.42 34.14 6.07
N GLU A 140 -2.80 34.39 4.82
CA GLU A 140 -3.47 33.39 3.97
C GLU A 140 -2.58 32.18 3.69
N LYS A 141 -1.28 32.42 3.47
CA LYS A 141 -0.29 31.35 3.29
C LYS A 141 -0.13 30.51 4.56
N PHE A 142 -0.19 31.12 5.73
CA PHE A 142 -0.10 30.40 7.01
C PHE A 142 -1.34 29.52 7.22
N VAL A 143 -2.55 30.05 7.03
CA VAL A 143 -3.80 29.30 7.16
C VAL A 143 -3.83 28.12 6.22
N PHE A 144 -3.41 28.31 4.98
CA PHE A 144 -3.34 27.20 4.04
C PHE A 144 -2.36 26.11 4.47
N LYS A 145 -1.17 26.48 4.94
CA LYS A 145 -0.17 25.52 5.43
C LYS A 145 -0.70 24.73 6.63
N ALA A 146 -1.34 25.42 7.56
CA ALA A 146 -1.93 24.79 8.73
C ALA A 146 -3.06 23.83 8.34
N ALA A 147 -3.98 24.26 7.48
CA ALA A 147 -5.06 23.41 6.98
C ALA A 147 -4.54 22.19 6.22
N LEU A 148 -3.52 22.37 5.39
CA LEU A 148 -2.85 21.28 4.69
C LEU A 148 -2.25 20.26 5.64
N LEU A 149 -1.53 20.74 6.66
CA LEU A 149 -0.95 19.86 7.68
C LEU A 149 -2.02 19.07 8.42
N VAL A 150 -3.12 19.72 8.81
CA VAL A 150 -4.25 19.05 9.48
C VAL A 150 -4.84 17.95 8.60
N VAL A 151 -5.07 18.22 7.30
CA VAL A 151 -5.60 17.19 6.39
C VAL A 151 -4.66 16.01 6.25
N VAL A 152 -3.36 16.27 6.06
CA VAL A 152 -2.35 15.20 5.98
C VAL A 152 -2.32 14.38 7.25
N MET A 153 -2.38 15.01 8.42
CA MET A 153 -2.42 14.31 9.70
C MET A 153 -3.67 13.45 9.85
N LEU A 154 -4.84 13.98 9.48
CA LEU A 154 -6.10 13.22 9.51
C LEU A 154 -6.06 12.02 8.56
N GLU A 155 -5.52 12.17 7.36
CA GLU A 155 -5.35 11.06 6.43
C GLU A 155 -4.42 9.98 6.99
N LEU A 156 -3.27 10.35 7.55
CA LEU A 156 -2.33 9.41 8.14
C LEU A 156 -2.90 8.69 9.36
N ILE A 157 -3.60 9.43 10.25
CA ILE A 157 -4.26 8.85 11.43
C ILE A 157 -5.34 7.87 10.98
N TYR A 158 -6.16 8.25 10.01
CA TYR A 158 -7.21 7.37 9.51
C TYR A 158 -6.66 6.11 8.83
N GLN A 159 -5.64 6.24 8.00
CA GLN A 159 -4.99 5.09 7.36
C GLN A 159 -4.39 4.16 8.40
N GLY A 160 -3.65 4.71 9.38
CA GLY A 160 -3.10 3.92 10.48
C GLY A 160 -4.19 3.22 11.30
N TRP A 161 -5.29 3.91 11.59
CA TRP A 161 -6.42 3.29 12.27
C TRP A 161 -7.09 2.19 11.44
N ALA A 162 -7.32 2.43 10.15
CA ALA A 162 -8.00 1.48 9.27
C ALA A 162 -7.18 0.19 9.05
N GLU A 163 -5.86 0.27 9.12
CA GLU A 163 -4.96 -0.87 8.89
C GLU A 163 -4.58 -1.60 10.19
N TYR A 164 -4.48 -0.89 11.31
CA TYR A 164 -3.88 -1.45 12.53
C TYR A 164 -4.83 -1.50 13.72
N ALA A 165 -5.98 -0.83 13.70
CA ALA A 165 -6.90 -0.89 14.82
C ALA A 165 -7.74 -2.17 14.81
N PRO A 166 -7.82 -2.91 15.92
CA PRO A 166 -8.60 -4.15 16.01
C PRO A 166 -10.06 -3.96 15.60
N GLN A 167 -10.68 -2.86 16.01
CA GLN A 167 -12.08 -2.54 15.69
C GLN A 167 -12.33 -2.31 14.18
N ALA A 168 -11.28 -2.09 13.43
CA ALA A 168 -11.38 -1.91 11.99
C ALA A 168 -11.35 -3.23 11.20
N GLY A 169 -11.26 -4.39 11.87
CA GLY A 169 -11.06 -5.70 11.23
C GLY A 169 -9.71 -5.69 10.53
N SER A 170 -8.69 -5.32 11.28
CA SER A 170 -7.36 -5.09 10.76
C SER A 170 -6.56 -6.37 10.69
N TYR A 171 -5.57 -6.35 9.84
CA TYR A 171 -4.54 -7.37 9.72
C TYR A 171 -3.86 -7.73 11.06
N VAL A 172 -3.85 -6.81 12.04
CA VAL A 172 -3.28 -7.05 13.37
C VAL A 172 -4.06 -8.12 14.16
N GLU A 173 -5.35 -8.31 13.87
CA GLU A 173 -6.14 -9.38 14.51
C GLU A 173 -5.69 -10.79 14.13
N GLU A 174 -4.96 -10.92 13.02
CA GLU A 174 -4.36 -12.19 12.60
C GLU A 174 -3.08 -12.54 13.36
N PHE A 175 -2.51 -11.60 14.10
CA PHE A 175 -1.33 -11.86 14.92
C PHE A 175 -1.69 -12.53 16.24
N ALA A 176 -1.02 -13.62 16.53
CA ALA A 176 -1.12 -14.29 17.82
C ALA A 176 -0.57 -13.38 18.94
N THR A 177 -1.22 -13.42 20.11
CA THR A 177 -0.70 -12.75 21.30
C THR A 177 0.64 -13.36 21.74
N GLN A 178 1.41 -12.63 22.53
CA GLN A 178 2.72 -13.10 22.99
C GLN A 178 2.59 -14.47 23.70
N GLY A 179 3.28 -15.48 23.18
CA GLY A 179 3.26 -16.85 23.69
C GLY A 179 2.14 -17.75 23.13
N GLU A 180 1.12 -17.17 22.51
CA GLU A 180 -0.03 -17.94 21.98
C GLU A 180 0.37 -18.75 20.75
N ALA A 181 1.22 -18.22 19.86
CA ALA A 181 1.69 -18.94 18.68
C ALA A 181 2.32 -20.30 19.06
N LEU A 182 3.14 -20.32 20.11
CA LEU A 182 3.74 -21.58 20.60
C LEU A 182 2.68 -22.54 21.16
N SER A 183 1.68 -22.01 21.87
CA SER A 183 0.59 -22.83 22.40
C SER A 183 -0.32 -23.40 21.29
N MET A 184 -0.54 -22.66 20.22
CA MET A 184 -1.29 -23.15 19.05
C MET A 184 -0.57 -24.33 18.38
N LEU A 185 0.76 -24.25 18.24
CA LEU A 185 1.57 -25.32 17.66
C LEU A 185 1.61 -26.58 18.55
N THR A 186 1.56 -26.42 19.87
CA THR A 186 1.62 -27.54 20.82
C THR A 186 0.26 -28.15 21.14
N LYS A 187 -0.84 -27.45 20.82
CA LYS A 187 -2.22 -27.97 21.03
C LYS A 187 -2.65 -29.00 19.98
N ASP A 188 -1.94 -29.12 18.88
CA ASP A 188 -2.23 -30.15 17.90
C ASP A 188 -1.83 -31.55 18.46
N ALA A 189 -2.82 -32.37 18.74
CA ALA A 189 -2.61 -33.72 19.25
C ALA A 189 -1.77 -34.56 18.27
N ALA A 190 -1.95 -34.38 16.97
CA ALA A 190 -1.15 -35.03 15.94
C ALA A 190 0.30 -34.58 15.97
N GLY A 191 0.55 -33.28 16.09
CA GLY A 191 1.90 -32.73 16.20
C GLY A 191 2.64 -33.21 17.45
N SER A 192 1.96 -33.30 18.59
CA SER A 192 2.58 -33.81 19.82
C SER A 192 2.87 -35.31 19.74
N LEU A 193 1.98 -36.08 19.11
CA LEU A 193 2.19 -37.52 18.88
C LEU A 193 3.39 -37.76 17.95
N VAL A 194 3.48 -37.04 16.85
CA VAL A 194 4.61 -37.13 15.93
C VAL A 194 5.90 -36.71 16.62
N LYS A 195 5.93 -35.63 17.39
CA LYS A 195 7.09 -35.16 18.12
C LYS A 195 7.60 -36.20 19.11
N ASN A 196 6.71 -36.93 19.78
CA ASN A 196 7.05 -37.98 20.72
C ASN A 196 7.62 -39.25 20.04
N HIS A 197 7.21 -39.52 18.79
CA HIS A 197 7.66 -40.66 18.00
C HIS A 197 8.79 -40.33 17.02
N ALA A 198 9.02 -39.05 16.70
CA ALA A 198 10.00 -38.57 15.73
C ALA A 198 11.47 -38.56 16.25
N LYS A 199 11.80 -39.45 17.23
CA LYS A 199 13.19 -39.63 17.67
C LYS A 199 14.06 -40.27 16.58
N ASP A 200 13.44 -40.94 15.63
CA ASP A 200 14.11 -41.52 14.47
C ASP A 200 14.16 -40.48 13.33
N THR A 201 15.36 -40.00 13.03
CA THR A 201 15.62 -39.02 11.98
C THR A 201 15.59 -39.58 10.58
N THR A 202 15.41 -40.91 10.42
CA THR A 202 15.33 -41.55 9.10
C THR A 202 13.99 -41.36 8.42
N TYR A 203 12.95 -41.03 9.16
CA TYR A 203 11.61 -40.81 8.62
C TYR A 203 11.32 -39.31 8.43
N ARG A 204 10.56 -39.01 7.36
CA ARG A 204 9.96 -37.71 7.14
C ARG A 204 8.47 -37.80 7.34
N TYR A 205 7.91 -36.75 7.93
CA TYR A 205 6.51 -36.66 8.28
C TYR A 205 5.85 -35.54 7.47
N GLU A 206 4.61 -35.81 7.07
CA GLU A 206 3.77 -34.84 6.42
C GLU A 206 2.39 -34.81 7.08
N SER A 207 1.85 -33.60 7.29
CA SER A 207 0.48 -33.44 7.76
C SER A 207 -0.40 -33.11 6.56
N LEU A 208 -1.39 -33.93 6.30
CA LEU A 208 -2.39 -33.67 5.24
C LEU A 208 -3.23 -32.42 5.51
N GLN A 209 -3.18 -31.89 6.73
CA GLN A 209 -3.88 -30.66 7.13
C GLN A 209 -2.93 -29.46 7.24
N SER A 210 -1.63 -29.65 7.04
CA SER A 210 -0.69 -28.54 7.10
C SER A 210 -0.73 -27.75 5.80
N GLU A 211 -0.91 -26.46 5.93
CA GLU A 211 -0.68 -25.54 4.82
C GLU A 211 0.83 -25.45 4.58
N GLU A 212 1.28 -25.71 3.37
CA GLU A 212 2.70 -25.79 2.98
C GLU A 212 3.52 -24.57 3.44
N TRP A 213 2.89 -23.41 3.47
CA TRP A 213 3.53 -22.14 3.86
C TRP A 213 3.72 -21.96 5.37
N LYS A 214 3.21 -22.85 6.24
CA LYS A 214 3.35 -22.72 7.70
C LYS A 214 4.64 -23.29 8.27
N ASN A 215 5.42 -24.03 7.51
CA ASN A 215 6.65 -24.66 7.99
C ASN A 215 6.47 -25.45 9.30
N THR A 216 5.36 -26.15 9.46
CA THR A 216 4.94 -26.82 10.70
C THR A 216 6.00 -27.84 11.17
N ALA A 217 6.58 -28.61 10.26
CA ALA A 217 7.63 -29.57 10.59
C ALA A 217 8.85 -28.90 11.24
N MET A 218 9.28 -27.74 10.69
CA MET A 218 10.41 -26.96 11.23
C MET A 218 10.08 -26.42 12.62
N GLN A 219 8.85 -25.94 12.83
CA GLN A 219 8.40 -25.42 14.13
C GLN A 219 8.33 -26.52 15.22
N LEU A 220 7.94 -27.74 14.83
CA LEU A 220 7.89 -28.91 15.72
C LEU A 220 9.27 -29.55 15.95
N GLY A 221 10.29 -29.17 15.18
CA GLY A 221 11.63 -29.75 15.25
C GLY A 221 11.69 -31.18 14.71
N ILE A 222 10.86 -31.50 13.70
CA ILE A 222 10.80 -32.81 13.04
C ILE A 222 11.21 -32.70 11.58
N ASN A 223 11.61 -33.79 10.96
CA ASN A 223 11.90 -33.85 9.54
C ASN A 223 10.57 -33.88 8.76
N GLY A 224 10.27 -32.84 7.97
CA GLY A 224 9.08 -32.75 7.13
C GLY A 224 9.39 -32.88 5.65
N THR A 225 8.35 -33.14 4.85
CA THR A 225 8.40 -33.10 3.39
C THR A 225 7.95 -31.74 2.85
N SER A 226 7.03 -31.09 3.56
CA SER A 226 6.46 -29.79 3.18
C SER A 226 7.19 -28.65 3.88
N TYR A 227 7.62 -27.65 3.10
CA TYR A 227 8.28 -26.45 3.62
C TYR A 227 8.07 -25.27 2.67
N TYR A 228 8.10 -24.08 3.22
CA TYR A 228 8.09 -22.83 2.45
C TYR A 228 9.45 -22.16 2.51
N PHE A 229 10.06 -21.99 1.35
CA PHE A 229 11.23 -21.13 1.16
C PHE A 229 11.02 -20.18 -0.02
N SER A 230 11.44 -18.95 0.13
CA SER A 230 11.41 -17.96 -0.95
C SER A 230 12.34 -18.31 -2.12
N LEU A 231 13.36 -19.14 -1.85
CA LEU A 231 14.31 -19.65 -2.82
C LEU A 231 14.40 -21.17 -2.62
N ALA A 232 13.66 -21.92 -3.44
CA ALA A 232 13.73 -23.38 -3.44
C ALA A 232 14.73 -23.86 -4.48
N ASN A 233 15.49 -24.91 -4.16
CA ASN A 233 16.32 -25.59 -5.15
C ASN A 233 15.41 -26.26 -6.19
N PRO A 234 15.65 -26.07 -7.50
CA PRO A 234 14.86 -26.70 -8.57
C PRO A 234 14.72 -28.21 -8.42
N ASP A 235 15.77 -28.89 -7.95
CA ASP A 235 15.76 -30.36 -7.77
C ASP A 235 14.77 -30.81 -6.69
N ILE A 236 14.55 -29.97 -5.69
CA ILE A 236 13.56 -30.26 -4.64
C ILE A 236 12.14 -30.08 -5.18
N ASN A 237 11.91 -29.06 -6.01
CA ASN A 237 10.62 -28.84 -6.67
C ASN A 237 10.26 -29.97 -7.66
N GLN A 238 11.24 -30.66 -8.22
CA GLN A 238 10.99 -31.83 -9.07
C GLN A 238 10.63 -33.08 -8.26
N PHE A 239 11.02 -33.12 -6.98
CA PHE A 239 10.72 -34.24 -6.10
C PHE A 239 9.31 -34.18 -5.50
N GLN A 240 8.76 -33.00 -5.32
CA GLN A 240 7.37 -32.77 -4.87
C GLN A 240 6.38 -32.95 -6.04
#